data_7298bbee9a76b88b4b13e687cd5d69df
#
_entry.id   7298bbee9a76b88b4b13e687cd5d69df
#
_cell.length_a   1.000
_cell.length_b   1.000
_cell.length_c   1.000
_cell.angle_alpha   90.00
_cell.angle_beta   90.00
_cell.angle_gamma   90.00
#
_symmetry.space_group_name_H-M   'P 1'
#
loop_
_entity.id
_entity.type
_entity.pdbx_description
1 polymer ?
#
loop_
_entity_poly.entity_id
_entity_poly.type
_entity_poly.pdbx_seq_one_letter_code
_entity_poly.pdbx_strand_id
1 'polypeptide(L)'
;MIKAVPCIRATLPALFLFSAAICGHAALVGDGGANPVAHFYFSIHTNPDSGQEMYTQYCAGCHGSGGQGHGPAAHYCTVSPANLALLAKKNHGVFPANRVSQVLHSGTGKRPQGQGYMPVWEPLLQAMNADKPGTTEIRIANLTEYVRTLQEPPANPHVGHVAP
;
A
#
# COMPACT_ATOMS: atom_id res chain seq x y z
N MET A 1 -58.26 10.40 -24.66
CA MET A 1 -59.32 9.63 -23.94
C MET A 1 -58.70 9.19 -22.62
N ILE A 2 -58.98 9.94 -21.58
CA ILE A 2 -58.47 9.71 -20.23
C ILE A 2 -59.62 9.12 -19.41
N LYS A 3 -59.48 7.90 -18.94
CA LYS A 3 -60.45 7.29 -18.04
C LYS A 3 -60.08 7.49 -16.62
N ALA A 4 -60.92 8.21 -15.88
CA ALA A 4 -60.84 8.44 -14.47
C ALA A 4 -61.22 7.17 -13.65
N VAL A 5 -60.50 6.89 -12.57
CA VAL A 5 -60.82 5.81 -11.63
C VAL A 5 -61.31 6.47 -10.32
N PRO A 6 -62.40 6.00 -9.72
CA PRO A 6 -63.05 6.68 -8.59
C PRO A 6 -62.38 6.36 -7.23
N CYS A 7 -62.39 7.38 -6.35
CA CYS A 7 -62.08 7.30 -4.92
C CYS A 7 -63.09 6.39 -4.18
N ILE A 8 -62.59 5.45 -3.46
CA ILE A 8 -63.37 4.72 -2.43
C ILE A 8 -63.01 5.29 -1.05
N ARG A 9 -64.01 5.96 -0.46
CA ARG A 9 -64.00 6.34 0.95
C ARG A 9 -64.30 5.08 1.77
N ALA A 10 -63.44 4.77 2.69
CA ALA A 10 -63.72 3.83 3.78
C ALA A 10 -63.49 4.48 5.13
N THR A 11 -64.49 4.42 5.91
CA THR A 11 -64.77 4.98 7.24
C THR A 11 -63.91 4.32 8.33
N LEU A 12 -63.45 5.12 9.32
CA LEU A 12 -62.97 4.64 10.61
C LEU A 12 -64.09 4.02 11.42
N PRO A 13 -63.80 3.04 12.30
CA PRO A 13 -63.83 3.40 13.71
C PRO A 13 -62.82 2.66 14.63
N ALA A 14 -62.73 3.21 15.80
CA ALA A 14 -62.48 2.62 17.14
C ALA A 14 -61.03 2.40 17.61
N LEU A 15 -60.69 3.28 18.51
CA LEU A 15 -59.90 3.09 19.74
C LEU A 15 -59.49 1.66 20.08
N PHE A 16 -58.16 1.45 20.10
CA PHE A 16 -57.57 0.49 21.03
C PHE A 16 -56.33 1.11 21.68
N LEU A 17 -56.53 1.43 22.98
CA LEU A 17 -55.42 1.73 23.87
C LEU A 17 -54.62 0.45 24.09
N PHE A 18 -53.48 0.37 23.50
CA PHE A 18 -52.49 -0.68 23.82
C PHE A 18 -51.27 0.01 24.42
N SER A 19 -51.18 -0.08 25.72
CA SER A 19 -49.98 0.19 26.49
C SER A 19 -48.92 -0.82 26.04
N ALA A 20 -47.98 -0.36 25.21
CA ALA A 20 -46.82 -1.17 24.83
C ALA A 20 -45.64 -0.72 25.66
N ALA A 21 -45.22 -1.60 26.54
CA ALA A 21 -43.97 -1.53 27.27
C ALA A 21 -42.81 -1.23 26.31
N ILE A 22 -42.06 -0.20 26.64
CA ILE A 22 -40.82 0.18 25.97
C ILE A 22 -39.79 -0.92 26.32
N CYS A 23 -39.77 -1.98 25.56
CA CYS A 23 -38.65 -2.90 25.58
C CYS A 23 -37.53 -2.28 24.76
N GLY A 24 -36.57 -1.68 25.46
CA GLY A 24 -35.36 -1.13 24.85
C GLY A 24 -34.58 -2.23 24.10
N HIS A 25 -34.81 -2.33 22.81
CA HIS A 25 -33.86 -3.02 21.94
C HIS A 25 -32.67 -2.10 21.76
N ALA A 26 -31.65 -2.30 22.60
CA ALA A 26 -30.31 -1.88 22.26
C ALA A 26 -29.97 -2.60 20.94
N ALA A 27 -30.12 -1.88 19.83
CA ALA A 27 -29.51 -2.30 18.59
C ALA A 27 -28.01 -2.37 18.87
N LEU A 28 -27.52 -3.60 19.04
CA LEU A 28 -26.12 -3.86 18.87
C LEU A 28 -25.84 -3.48 17.41
N VAL A 29 -25.36 -2.25 17.25
CA VAL A 29 -24.64 -1.86 16.03
C VAL A 29 -23.51 -2.87 15.95
N GLY A 30 -23.70 -3.89 15.15
CA GLY A 30 -22.65 -4.82 14.80
C GLY A 30 -21.51 -3.97 14.28
N ASP A 31 -20.47 -3.93 15.07
CA ASP A 31 -19.19 -3.41 14.66
C ASP A 31 -18.80 -4.19 13.40
N GLY A 32 -19.14 -3.59 12.26
CA GLY A 32 -18.82 -4.16 10.96
C GLY A 32 -17.33 -4.35 10.96
N GLY A 33 -16.89 -5.61 11.11
CA GLY A 33 -15.51 -6.00 11.30
C GLY A 33 -14.60 -5.27 10.33
N ALA A 34 -14.14 -4.12 10.75
CA ALA A 34 -13.13 -3.37 10.05
C ALA A 34 -11.93 -4.32 9.97
N ASN A 35 -11.67 -4.81 8.78
CA ASN A 35 -10.56 -5.68 8.51
C ASN A 35 -9.29 -5.01 9.09
N PRO A 36 -8.67 -5.55 10.14
CA PRO A 36 -7.56 -4.89 10.82
C PRO A 36 -6.38 -4.58 9.87
N VAL A 37 -6.28 -5.31 8.77
CA VAL A 37 -5.31 -5.02 7.70
C VAL A 37 -5.64 -3.70 6.96
N ALA A 38 -6.93 -3.40 6.73
CA ALA A 38 -7.29 -2.14 6.06
C ALA A 38 -6.93 -0.91 6.91
N HIS A 39 -7.09 -1.00 8.25
CA HIS A 39 -6.73 0.08 9.16
C HIS A 39 -5.21 0.30 9.26
N PHE A 40 -4.42 -0.75 9.07
CA PHE A 40 -2.96 -0.66 9.13
C PHE A 40 -2.38 0.12 7.93
N TYR A 41 -3.02 0.06 6.77
CA TYR A 41 -2.54 0.75 5.56
C TYR A 41 -2.86 2.25 5.53
N PHE A 42 -3.86 2.71 6.26
CA PHE A 42 -4.29 4.12 6.21
C PHE A 42 -3.66 5.04 7.26
N SER A 43 -2.92 4.50 8.23
CA SER A 43 -2.41 5.29 9.35
C SER A 43 -0.94 5.70 9.24
N ILE A 44 -0.22 5.29 8.20
CA ILE A 44 1.21 5.59 8.08
C ILE A 44 1.40 6.76 7.11
N HIS A 45 1.35 7.97 7.66
CA HIS A 45 1.77 9.17 6.96
C HIS A 45 3.29 9.31 7.06
N THR A 46 4.01 8.96 6.01
CA THR A 46 5.44 9.23 5.91
C THR A 46 5.68 10.61 5.31
N ASN A 47 6.81 11.23 5.70
CA ASN A 47 7.27 12.43 5.06
C ASN A 47 7.62 12.15 3.58
N PRO A 48 7.01 12.85 2.61
CA PRO A 48 7.31 12.67 1.19
C PRO A 48 8.76 12.99 0.84
N ASP A 49 9.43 13.84 1.62
CA ASP A 49 10.81 14.24 1.40
C ASP A 49 11.83 13.25 1.98
N SER A 50 11.38 12.25 2.76
CA SER A 50 12.24 11.24 3.36
C SER A 50 12.12 9.88 2.67
N GLY A 51 13.01 9.63 1.70
CA GLY A 51 13.12 8.32 1.06
C GLY A 51 13.45 7.21 2.06
N GLN A 52 14.24 7.49 3.08
CA GLN A 52 14.59 6.53 4.14
C GLN A 52 13.37 6.13 4.98
N GLU A 53 12.56 7.10 5.40
CA GLU A 53 11.35 6.81 6.17
C GLU A 53 10.37 5.98 5.36
N MET A 54 10.11 6.37 4.12
CA MET A 54 9.23 5.62 3.21
C MET A 54 9.75 4.22 2.95
N TYR A 55 11.04 4.06 2.72
CA TYR A 55 11.65 2.75 2.52
C TYR A 55 11.48 1.85 3.75
N THR A 56 11.76 2.38 4.93
CA THR A 56 11.65 1.65 6.20
C THR A 56 10.21 1.17 6.42
N GLN A 57 9.24 2.01 6.14
CA GLN A 57 7.82 1.71 6.38
C GLN A 57 7.21 0.79 5.33
N TYR A 58 7.59 0.93 4.05
CA TYR A 58 6.88 0.28 2.95
C TYR A 58 7.68 -0.83 2.26
N CYS A 59 9.00 -0.76 2.30
CA CYS A 59 9.86 -1.62 1.47
C CYS A 59 10.67 -2.61 2.31
N ALA A 60 11.18 -2.17 3.47
CA ALA A 60 12.10 -2.96 4.29
C ALA A 60 11.49 -4.26 4.81
N GLY A 61 10.17 -4.31 5.00
CA GLY A 61 9.46 -5.54 5.40
C GLY A 61 9.76 -6.73 4.49
N CYS A 62 9.84 -6.50 3.19
CA CYS A 62 10.17 -7.53 2.20
C CYS A 62 11.63 -7.46 1.76
N HIS A 63 12.15 -6.25 1.47
CA HIS A 63 13.49 -6.10 0.91
C HIS A 63 14.62 -6.09 1.94
N GLY A 64 14.30 -6.02 3.24
CA GLY A 64 15.29 -5.86 4.31
C GLY A 64 15.74 -4.40 4.46
N SER A 65 16.23 -4.02 5.63
CA SER A 65 16.67 -2.66 5.93
C SER A 65 17.83 -2.18 5.04
N GLY A 66 18.70 -3.10 4.65
CA GLY A 66 19.81 -2.83 3.72
C GLY A 66 19.52 -3.23 2.26
N GLY A 67 18.30 -3.63 1.93
CA GLY A 67 17.92 -3.92 0.55
C GLY A 67 18.30 -5.30 0.03
N GLN A 68 18.77 -6.23 0.87
CA GLN A 68 19.28 -7.54 0.44
C GLN A 68 18.19 -8.54 -0.01
N GLY A 69 16.91 -8.23 0.17
CA GLY A 69 15.79 -9.10 -0.21
C GLY A 69 15.37 -10.10 0.87
N HIS A 70 15.91 -9.98 2.07
CA HIS A 70 15.68 -10.89 3.19
C HIS A 70 14.97 -10.19 4.35
N GLY A 71 13.95 -9.37 4.05
CA GLY A 71 13.13 -8.75 5.08
C GLY A 71 12.26 -9.77 5.83
N PRO A 72 11.74 -9.43 7.02
CA PRO A 72 10.95 -10.35 7.85
C PRO A 72 9.70 -10.89 7.16
N ALA A 73 9.16 -10.16 6.17
CA ALA A 73 8.01 -10.59 5.39
C ALA A 73 8.39 -11.31 4.07
N ALA A 74 9.67 -11.46 3.76
CA ALA A 74 10.12 -12.05 2.49
C ALA A 74 9.62 -13.50 2.29
N HIS A 75 9.46 -14.25 3.37
CA HIS A 75 9.00 -15.64 3.31
C HIS A 75 7.51 -15.79 2.96
N TYR A 76 6.71 -14.71 3.07
CA TYR A 76 5.32 -14.69 2.61
C TYR A 76 5.18 -14.31 1.14
N CYS A 77 6.28 -13.89 0.50
CA CYS A 77 6.24 -13.48 -0.89
C CYS A 77 6.25 -14.71 -1.81
N THR A 78 5.35 -14.75 -2.78
CA THR A 78 5.31 -15.80 -3.81
C THR A 78 6.56 -15.79 -4.70
N VAL A 79 7.16 -14.60 -4.85
CA VAL A 79 8.43 -14.39 -5.56
C VAL A 79 9.39 -13.72 -4.59
N SER A 80 10.57 -14.29 -4.45
CA SER A 80 11.60 -13.71 -3.58
C SER A 80 11.84 -12.23 -3.92
N PRO A 81 11.82 -11.34 -2.91
CA PRO A 81 12.11 -9.94 -3.13
C PRO A 81 13.51 -9.75 -3.74
N ALA A 82 13.60 -8.84 -4.70
CA ALA A 82 14.89 -8.55 -5.34
C ALA A 82 15.89 -8.00 -4.32
N ASN A 83 17.16 -8.41 -4.46
CA ASN A 83 18.26 -7.74 -3.76
C ASN A 83 18.50 -6.38 -4.42
N LEU A 84 18.05 -5.32 -3.77
CA LEU A 84 18.17 -3.93 -4.23
C LEU A 84 19.60 -3.40 -4.08
N ALA A 85 20.36 -3.89 -3.11
CA ALA A 85 21.74 -3.44 -2.87
C ALA A 85 22.71 -3.80 -4.02
N LEU A 86 22.31 -4.75 -4.87
CA LEU A 86 23.12 -5.22 -6.00
C LEU A 86 22.68 -4.66 -7.36
N LEU A 87 21.78 -3.68 -7.41
CA LEU A 87 21.27 -3.18 -8.70
C LEU A 87 22.35 -2.55 -9.55
N ALA A 88 23.21 -1.72 -8.97
CA ALA A 88 24.33 -1.12 -9.68
C ALA A 88 25.33 -2.20 -10.18
N LYS A 89 25.68 -3.14 -9.30
CA LYS A 89 26.60 -4.25 -9.64
C LYS A 89 26.07 -5.09 -10.81
N LYS A 90 24.77 -5.37 -10.83
CA LYS A 90 24.11 -6.14 -11.91
C LYS A 90 23.90 -5.31 -13.18
N ASN A 91 24.16 -4.02 -13.14
CA ASN A 91 24.02 -3.07 -14.25
C ASN A 91 25.36 -2.36 -14.55
N HIS A 92 26.43 -3.14 -14.62
CA HIS A 92 27.77 -2.67 -15.01
C HIS A 92 28.31 -1.50 -14.16
N GLY A 93 27.97 -1.47 -12.86
CA GLY A 93 28.38 -0.44 -11.92
C GLY A 93 27.52 0.82 -11.91
N VAL A 94 26.51 0.91 -12.77
CA VAL A 94 25.64 2.07 -12.88
C VAL A 94 24.28 1.77 -12.21
N PHE A 95 23.88 2.59 -11.25
CA PHE A 95 22.57 2.44 -10.62
C PHE A 95 21.45 2.74 -11.63
N PRO A 96 20.51 1.80 -11.86
CA PRO A 96 19.48 1.95 -12.88
C PRO A 96 18.26 2.75 -12.37
N ALA A 97 18.44 4.04 -12.09
CA ALA A 97 17.42 4.91 -11.48
C ALA A 97 16.08 4.87 -12.24
N ASN A 98 16.12 5.00 -13.57
CA ASN A 98 14.91 4.99 -14.40
C ASN A 98 14.14 3.67 -14.28
N ARG A 99 14.85 2.56 -14.14
CA ARG A 99 14.22 1.25 -13.95
C ARG A 99 13.55 1.14 -12.58
N VAL A 100 14.20 1.64 -11.52
CA VAL A 100 13.64 1.66 -10.17
C VAL A 100 12.39 2.52 -10.15
N SER A 101 12.46 3.75 -10.66
CA SER A 101 11.31 4.65 -10.79
C SER A 101 10.17 3.99 -11.58
N GLN A 102 10.44 3.39 -12.73
CA GLN A 102 9.44 2.69 -13.54
C GLN A 102 8.75 1.56 -12.77
N VAL A 103 9.49 0.79 -11.96
CA VAL A 103 8.91 -0.28 -11.14
C VAL A 103 8.00 0.28 -10.06
N LEU A 104 8.32 1.42 -9.48
CA LEU A 104 7.46 2.10 -8.51
C LEU A 104 6.17 2.62 -9.15
N HIS A 105 6.24 3.17 -10.37
CA HIS A 105 5.07 3.63 -11.13
C HIS A 105 4.17 2.49 -11.62
N SER A 106 4.75 1.50 -12.27
CA SER A 106 4.00 0.53 -13.07
C SER A 106 4.14 -0.91 -12.60
N GLY A 107 4.88 -1.15 -11.52
CA GLY A 107 5.20 -2.48 -11.06
C GLY A 107 6.24 -3.18 -11.94
N THR A 108 6.45 -4.47 -11.69
CA THR A 108 7.46 -5.26 -12.40
C THR A 108 7.05 -5.65 -13.82
N GLY A 109 5.83 -5.36 -14.24
CA GLY A 109 5.30 -5.61 -15.59
C GLY A 109 5.10 -7.08 -15.98
N LYS A 110 5.47 -8.03 -15.13
CA LYS A 110 5.53 -9.45 -15.52
C LYS A 110 4.50 -10.36 -14.84
N ARG A 111 3.70 -9.89 -13.88
CA ARG A 111 2.75 -10.75 -13.16
C ARG A 111 1.52 -10.02 -12.66
N PRO A 112 0.38 -10.71 -12.56
CA PRO A 112 -0.82 -10.18 -11.96
C PRO A 112 -0.54 -9.71 -10.53
N GLN A 113 -1.16 -8.62 -10.15
CA GLN A 113 -1.13 -8.12 -8.79
C GLN A 113 -1.91 -9.09 -7.91
N GLY A 114 -1.33 -9.47 -6.78
CA GLY A 114 -1.96 -10.37 -5.82
C GLY A 114 -1.12 -10.50 -4.56
N GLN A 115 -1.62 -11.24 -3.59
CA GLN A 115 -0.88 -11.51 -2.36
C GLN A 115 0.47 -12.16 -2.67
N GLY A 116 1.52 -11.66 -2.04
CA GLY A 116 2.88 -12.18 -2.19
C GLY A 116 3.68 -11.60 -3.36
N TYR A 117 3.18 -10.58 -4.04
CA TYR A 117 3.92 -9.84 -5.08
C TYR A 117 4.19 -8.40 -4.65
N MET A 118 5.23 -7.80 -5.22
CA MET A 118 5.49 -6.37 -5.03
C MET A 118 4.30 -5.56 -5.58
N PRO A 119 3.68 -4.69 -4.77
CA PRO A 119 2.57 -3.88 -5.24
C PRO A 119 3.02 -2.84 -6.27
N VAL A 120 2.08 -2.32 -7.05
CA VAL A 120 2.29 -1.09 -7.82
C VAL A 120 2.14 0.07 -6.84
N TRP A 121 3.18 0.87 -6.70
CA TRP A 121 3.26 1.87 -5.63
C TRP A 121 2.60 3.18 -5.97
N GLU A 122 2.60 3.60 -7.23
CA GLU A 122 2.03 4.89 -7.64
C GLU A 122 0.60 5.12 -7.14
N PRO A 123 -0.38 4.21 -7.34
CA PRO A 123 -1.74 4.42 -6.84
C PRO A 123 -1.80 4.50 -5.30
N LEU A 124 -0.96 3.75 -4.61
CA LEU A 124 -0.90 3.77 -3.15
C LEU A 124 -0.33 5.09 -2.63
N LEU A 125 0.78 5.56 -3.22
CA LEU A 125 1.40 6.83 -2.87
C LEU A 125 0.50 8.02 -3.23
N GLN A 126 -0.25 7.93 -4.32
CA GLN A 126 -1.24 8.93 -4.72
C GLN A 126 -2.39 9.02 -3.70
N ALA A 127 -2.92 7.88 -3.26
CA ALA A 127 -4.00 7.84 -2.27
C ALA A 127 -3.60 8.44 -0.92
N MET A 128 -2.33 8.35 -0.53
CA MET A 128 -1.81 8.94 0.71
C MET A 128 -1.77 10.47 0.69
N ASN A 129 -1.84 11.11 -0.47
CA ASN A 129 -1.72 12.56 -0.64
C ASN A 129 -2.69 13.08 -1.72
N ALA A 130 -3.91 12.60 -1.70
CA ALA A 130 -4.93 12.96 -2.68
C ALA A 130 -5.21 14.49 -2.73
N ASP A 131 -4.95 15.18 -1.63
CA ASP A 131 -5.10 16.63 -1.48
C ASP A 131 -3.89 17.45 -1.98
N LYS A 132 -2.77 16.79 -2.34
CA LYS A 132 -1.51 17.46 -2.73
C LYS A 132 -0.97 16.91 -4.05
N PRO A 133 -1.41 17.44 -5.20
CA PRO A 133 -0.91 17.04 -6.51
C PRO A 133 0.62 17.16 -6.61
N GLY A 134 1.26 16.22 -7.30
CA GLY A 134 2.72 16.21 -7.49
C GLY A 134 3.52 15.55 -6.36
N THR A 135 2.92 15.30 -5.20
CA THR A 135 3.63 14.65 -4.08
C THR A 135 4.03 13.21 -4.40
N THR A 136 3.29 12.52 -5.25
CA THR A 136 3.61 11.14 -5.68
C THR A 136 4.96 11.08 -6.40
N GLU A 137 5.23 12.00 -7.31
CA GLU A 137 6.50 12.08 -8.04
C GLU A 137 7.67 12.35 -7.09
N ILE A 138 7.48 13.26 -6.13
CA ILE A 138 8.47 13.56 -5.09
C ILE A 138 8.78 12.30 -4.28
N ARG A 139 7.76 11.55 -3.87
CA ARG A 139 7.94 10.29 -3.14
C ARG A 139 8.71 9.25 -3.95
N ILE A 140 8.36 9.06 -5.21
CA ILE A 140 9.03 8.09 -6.09
C ILE A 140 10.49 8.50 -6.32
N ALA A 141 10.76 9.78 -6.54
CA ALA A 141 12.11 10.29 -6.70
C ALA A 141 12.96 10.05 -5.43
N ASN A 142 12.43 10.39 -4.26
CA ASN A 142 13.14 10.23 -2.98
C ASN A 142 13.32 8.75 -2.60
N LEU A 143 12.34 7.89 -2.86
CA LEU A 143 12.51 6.44 -2.72
C LEU A 143 13.59 5.89 -3.64
N THR A 144 13.60 6.32 -4.90
CA THR A 144 14.61 5.91 -5.89
C THR A 144 16.00 6.33 -5.44
N GLU A 145 16.14 7.56 -4.95
CA GLU A 145 17.43 8.06 -4.46
C GLU A 145 17.89 7.33 -3.20
N TYR A 146 16.96 7.04 -2.27
CA TYR A 146 17.33 6.24 -1.09
C TYR A 146 17.81 4.83 -1.48
N VAL A 147 17.16 4.15 -2.43
CA VAL A 147 17.62 2.84 -2.94
C VAL A 147 19.01 2.97 -3.58
N ARG A 148 19.36 4.11 -4.17
CA ARG A 148 20.71 4.38 -4.66
C ARG A 148 21.75 4.36 -3.52
N THR A 149 21.40 4.88 -2.36
CA THR A 149 22.33 4.90 -1.20
C THR A 149 22.58 3.51 -0.62
N LEU A 150 21.70 2.55 -0.89
CA LEU A 150 21.84 1.15 -0.43
C LEU A 150 22.80 0.32 -1.28
N GLN A 151 23.34 0.86 -2.39
CA GLN A 151 24.17 0.06 -3.28
C GLN A 151 25.46 -0.38 -2.60
N GLU A 152 25.79 -1.67 -2.77
CA GLU A 152 27.10 -2.18 -2.38
C GLU A 152 28.20 -1.46 -3.18
N PRO A 153 29.30 -1.07 -2.52
CA PRO A 153 30.42 -0.48 -3.23
C PRO A 153 30.94 -1.47 -4.28
N PRO A 154 31.49 -0.98 -5.41
CA PRO A 154 32.14 -1.86 -6.37
C PRO A 154 33.21 -2.67 -5.66
N ALA A 155 33.30 -3.97 -5.98
CA ALA A 155 34.34 -4.83 -5.45
C ALA A 155 35.71 -4.16 -5.74
N ASN A 156 36.44 -3.84 -4.68
CA ASN A 156 37.78 -3.23 -4.84
C ASN A 156 38.71 -4.31 -5.44
N PRO A 157 39.20 -4.16 -6.69
CA PRO A 157 40.04 -5.18 -7.31
C PRO A 157 41.42 -5.30 -6.64
N HIS A 158 41.74 -4.44 -5.68
CA HIS A 158 43.08 -4.34 -5.05
C HIS A 158 43.16 -4.88 -3.62
N VAL A 159 42.10 -5.49 -3.06
CA VAL A 159 42.28 -6.29 -1.85
C VAL A 159 42.70 -7.71 -2.26
N GLY A 160 43.90 -7.79 -2.82
CA GLY A 160 44.59 -9.06 -2.93
C GLY A 160 44.75 -9.62 -1.50
N HIS A 161 44.37 -10.88 -1.30
CA HIS A 161 44.71 -11.63 -0.12
C HIS A 161 46.23 -11.49 0.09
N VAL A 162 46.63 -10.71 1.08
CA VAL A 162 47.91 -10.93 1.73
C VAL A 162 47.71 -12.17 2.56
N ALA A 163 48.10 -13.32 2.01
CA ALA A 163 48.21 -14.57 2.80
C ALA A 163 49.26 -14.40 3.88
N PRO A 164 49.03 -14.97 5.08
CA PRO A 164 49.96 -14.93 6.17
C PRO A 164 51.26 -15.72 5.89
#